data_09776d6f7483cbcd6f7a1c4c6e4c150e
#
_entry.id   09776d6f7483cbcd6f7a1c4c6e4c150e
#
_cell.length_a   1.000
_cell.length_b   1.000
_cell.length_c   1.000
_cell.angle_alpha   90.00
_cell.angle_beta   90.00
_cell.angle_gamma   90.00
#
_symmetry.space_group_name_H-M   'P 1'
#
loop_
_entity.id
_entity.type
_entity.pdbx_description
1 polymer ?
#
loop_
_entity_poly.entity_id
_entity_poly.type
_entity_poly.pdbx_seq_one_letter_code
_entity_poly.pdbx_strand_id
1 'polypeptide(L)'
;LDDPQLSTKFEFTYVGNIPKNLNFKNVIIKKPLSDYDLSKELKSHDVYITGSIYEPSGNHHIEASLCGLPVLYLNSGGIPEYQNLYGIEFSSSNLREKLIEIYDDYEMFFTKNLKFPFESNKMCHEYYELFKSISVSKISTYRLPQYFYRLVYRKKVFEIHKKFVARLIYQIR
;
A
#
# COMPACT_ATOMS: atom_id res chain seq x y z
N LEU A 1 14.37 -10.76 -16.61
CA LEU A 1 13.62 -11.69 -17.50
C LEU A 1 14.49 -12.33 -18.59
N ASP A 2 15.79 -12.12 -18.53
CA ASP A 2 16.73 -12.83 -19.43
C ASP A 2 17.02 -14.28 -18.91
N ASP A 3 16.39 -14.69 -17.80
CA ASP A 3 16.44 -16.06 -17.31
C ASP A 3 15.45 -16.94 -18.10
N PRO A 4 15.92 -17.96 -18.83
CA PRO A 4 15.06 -18.80 -19.68
C PRO A 4 13.99 -19.55 -18.89
N GLN A 5 14.25 -19.91 -17.62
CA GLN A 5 13.30 -20.62 -16.78
C GLN A 5 12.20 -19.69 -16.29
N LEU A 6 12.51 -18.45 -15.95
CA LEU A 6 11.52 -17.46 -15.54
C LEU A 6 10.68 -16.99 -16.73
N SER A 7 11.30 -16.77 -17.89
CA SER A 7 10.58 -16.29 -19.08
C SER A 7 9.55 -17.28 -19.63
N THR A 8 9.67 -18.57 -19.33
CA THR A 8 8.65 -19.58 -19.70
C THR A 8 7.51 -19.68 -18.70
N LYS A 9 7.69 -19.20 -17.47
CA LYS A 9 6.73 -19.30 -16.37
C LYS A 9 6.00 -17.98 -16.09
N PHE A 10 6.64 -16.84 -16.38
CA PHE A 10 6.16 -15.52 -15.98
C PHE A 10 6.13 -14.53 -17.14
N GLU A 11 5.08 -13.75 -17.18
CA GLU A 11 4.97 -12.51 -17.90
C GLU A 11 4.90 -11.35 -16.91
N PHE A 12 5.63 -10.26 -17.19
CA PHE A 12 5.67 -9.11 -16.29
C PHE A 12 4.99 -7.91 -16.90
N THR A 13 4.10 -7.31 -16.14
CA THR A 13 3.46 -6.04 -16.48
C THR A 13 3.91 -4.96 -15.51
N TYR A 14 4.38 -3.84 -16.04
CA TYR A 14 4.65 -2.62 -15.28
C TYR A 14 3.58 -1.58 -15.55
N VAL A 15 2.91 -1.11 -14.50
CA VAL A 15 1.91 -0.05 -14.57
C VAL A 15 2.46 1.21 -13.92
N GLY A 16 2.69 2.26 -14.68
CA GLY A 16 3.23 3.51 -14.14
C GLY A 16 4.07 4.32 -15.11
N ASN A 17 4.68 5.38 -14.59
CA ASN A 17 5.61 6.21 -15.33
C ASN A 17 7.02 5.64 -15.27
N ILE A 18 7.63 5.45 -16.41
CA ILE A 18 9.01 4.97 -16.52
C ILE A 18 9.96 6.17 -16.55
N PRO A 19 10.98 6.19 -15.70
CA PRO A 19 12.08 7.15 -15.82
C PRO A 19 12.74 7.04 -17.20
N LYS A 20 13.08 8.18 -17.81
CA LYS A 20 13.62 8.25 -19.18
C LYS A 20 14.91 7.45 -19.41
N ASN A 21 15.64 7.17 -18.32
CA ASN A 21 16.92 6.44 -18.33
C ASN A 21 16.75 4.93 -18.12
N LEU A 22 15.53 4.43 -17.93
CA LEU A 22 15.26 3.01 -17.78
C LEU A 22 14.63 2.45 -19.05
N ASN A 23 15.16 1.32 -19.49
CA ASN A 23 14.60 0.53 -20.59
C ASN A 23 14.38 -0.89 -20.09
N PHE A 24 13.12 -1.29 -19.99
CA PHE A 24 12.77 -2.65 -19.61
C PHE A 24 12.70 -3.54 -20.86
N LYS A 25 13.36 -4.69 -20.79
CA LYS A 25 13.22 -5.74 -21.80
C LYS A 25 12.24 -6.78 -21.31
N ASN A 26 11.45 -7.34 -22.21
CA ASN A 26 10.49 -8.42 -21.92
C ASN A 26 9.49 -8.09 -20.78
N VAL A 27 9.01 -6.84 -20.75
CA VAL A 27 8.01 -6.35 -19.81
C VAL A 27 6.93 -5.62 -20.58
N ILE A 28 5.67 -5.92 -20.31
CA ILE A 28 4.53 -5.17 -20.80
C ILE A 28 4.45 -3.86 -20.02
N ILE A 29 4.42 -2.73 -20.73
CA ILE A 29 4.39 -1.41 -20.11
C ILE A 29 3.03 -0.80 -20.33
N LYS A 30 2.36 -0.44 -19.25
CA LYS A 30 1.08 0.28 -19.24
C LYS A 30 1.22 1.64 -18.59
N LYS A 31 0.45 2.61 -19.07
CA LYS A 31 0.37 3.95 -18.44
C LYS A 31 -0.17 3.84 -17.02
N PRO A 32 0.05 4.85 -16.15
CA PRO A 32 -0.57 4.90 -14.83
C PRO A 32 -2.08 4.69 -14.92
N LEU A 33 -2.61 3.85 -14.05
CA LEU A 33 -4.03 3.54 -13.88
C LEU A 33 -4.46 3.94 -12.48
N SER A 34 -5.75 4.18 -12.29
CA SER A 34 -6.34 4.50 -11.00
C SER A 34 -7.72 3.86 -10.85
N ASP A 35 -8.21 3.79 -9.63
CA ASP A 35 -9.57 3.40 -9.28
C ASP A 35 -10.00 2.05 -9.91
N TYR A 36 -11.10 2.07 -10.65
CA TYR A 36 -11.67 0.88 -11.26
C TYR A 36 -10.73 0.23 -12.30
N ASP A 37 -10.05 1.03 -13.10
CA ASP A 37 -9.15 0.52 -14.14
C ASP A 37 -7.92 -0.17 -13.53
N LEU A 38 -7.38 0.38 -12.44
CA LEU A 38 -6.30 -0.26 -11.70
C LEU A 38 -6.76 -1.58 -11.07
N SER A 39 -7.93 -1.60 -10.43
CA SER A 39 -8.44 -2.83 -9.83
C SER A 39 -8.74 -3.92 -10.85
N LYS A 40 -9.25 -3.55 -12.02
CA LYS A 40 -9.45 -4.48 -13.14
C LYS A 40 -8.13 -5.04 -13.66
N GLU A 41 -7.12 -4.18 -13.79
CA GLU A 41 -5.77 -4.59 -14.20
C GLU A 41 -5.16 -5.56 -13.19
N LEU A 42 -5.18 -5.22 -11.90
CA LEU A 42 -4.67 -6.10 -10.83
C LEU A 42 -5.34 -7.47 -10.88
N LYS A 43 -6.67 -7.53 -10.97
CA LYS A 43 -7.43 -8.79 -11.03
C LYS A 43 -7.17 -9.64 -12.28
N SER A 44 -6.52 -9.10 -13.30
CA SER A 44 -6.11 -9.85 -14.50
C SER A 44 -4.73 -10.49 -14.37
N HIS A 45 -4.08 -10.35 -13.22
CA HIS A 45 -2.77 -10.92 -12.90
C HIS A 45 -2.88 -11.92 -11.75
N ASP A 46 -1.84 -12.72 -11.58
CA ASP A 46 -1.79 -13.78 -10.57
C ASP A 46 -0.98 -13.37 -9.34
N VAL A 47 0.06 -12.57 -9.51
CA VAL A 47 1.02 -12.21 -8.46
C VAL A 47 1.37 -10.72 -8.56
N TYR A 48 1.49 -10.07 -7.41
CA TYR A 48 2.00 -8.71 -7.32
C TYR A 48 3.41 -8.69 -6.74
N ILE A 49 4.32 -7.89 -7.33
CA ILE A 49 5.68 -7.72 -6.83
C ILE A 49 5.97 -6.25 -6.54
N THR A 50 6.57 -5.96 -5.40
CA THR A 50 7.05 -4.63 -5.04
C THR A 50 8.46 -4.65 -4.52
N GLY A 51 9.31 -3.79 -5.10
CA GLY A 51 10.67 -3.50 -4.64
C GLY A 51 10.79 -2.15 -3.93
N SER A 52 9.70 -1.61 -3.40
CA SER A 52 9.70 -0.31 -2.70
C SER A 52 10.62 -0.32 -1.50
N ILE A 53 11.45 0.73 -1.40
CA ILE A 53 12.41 0.93 -0.30
C ILE A 53 11.92 2.12 0.54
N TYR A 54 11.93 1.95 1.87
CA TYR A 54 11.48 2.96 2.84
C TYR A 54 10.03 3.42 2.64
N GLU A 55 9.16 2.54 2.16
CA GLU A 55 7.74 2.85 2.00
C GLU A 55 7.06 2.89 3.38
N PRO A 56 6.62 4.05 3.87
CA PRO A 56 6.09 4.15 5.23
C PRO A 56 4.71 3.50 5.36
N SER A 57 3.86 3.61 4.34
CA SER A 57 2.51 3.04 4.31
C SER A 57 1.91 3.16 2.90
N GLY A 58 2.50 2.47 1.94
CA GLY A 58 2.01 2.46 0.57
C GLY A 58 0.74 1.65 0.42
N ASN A 59 -0.27 2.18 -0.26
CA ASN A 59 -1.52 1.47 -0.50
C ASN A 59 -1.38 0.36 -1.55
N HIS A 60 -0.42 0.46 -2.45
CA HIS A 60 -0.30 -0.40 -3.63
C HIS A 60 -0.28 -1.90 -3.32
N HIS A 61 0.44 -2.34 -2.28
CA HIS A 61 0.50 -3.75 -1.89
C HIS A 61 -0.77 -4.20 -1.16
N ILE A 62 -1.47 -3.28 -0.46
CA ILE A 62 -2.77 -3.54 0.17
C ILE A 62 -3.83 -3.70 -0.93
N GLU A 63 -3.85 -2.80 -1.92
CA GLU A 63 -4.75 -2.86 -3.07
C GLU A 63 -4.57 -4.15 -3.86
N ALA A 64 -3.32 -4.59 -4.08
CA ALA A 64 -3.03 -5.86 -4.72
C ALA A 64 -3.59 -7.05 -3.92
N SER A 65 -3.36 -7.10 -2.61
CA SER A 65 -3.90 -8.16 -1.74
C SER A 65 -5.43 -8.17 -1.73
N LEU A 66 -6.08 -7.00 -1.69
CA LEU A 66 -7.54 -6.87 -1.76
C LEU A 66 -8.10 -7.29 -3.14
N CYS A 67 -7.29 -7.21 -4.19
CA CYS A 67 -7.65 -7.75 -5.51
C CYS A 67 -7.41 -9.27 -5.62
N GLY A 68 -6.89 -9.91 -4.58
CA GLY A 68 -6.66 -11.37 -4.52
C GLY A 68 -5.24 -11.80 -4.86
N LEU A 69 -4.31 -10.88 -5.15
CA LEU A 69 -2.97 -11.24 -5.56
C LEU A 69 -2.06 -11.52 -4.36
N PRO A 70 -1.42 -12.69 -4.27
CA PRO A 70 -0.27 -12.88 -3.40
C PRO A 70 0.82 -11.85 -3.71
N VAL A 71 1.46 -11.30 -2.68
CA VAL A 71 2.43 -10.21 -2.81
C VAL A 71 3.84 -10.68 -2.50
N LEU A 72 4.77 -10.48 -3.46
CA LEU A 72 6.20 -10.52 -3.18
C LEU A 72 6.69 -9.13 -2.81
N TYR A 73 7.41 -9.01 -1.70
CA TYR A 73 7.84 -7.72 -1.18
C TYR A 73 9.25 -7.72 -0.59
N LEU A 74 9.93 -6.58 -0.67
CA LEU A 74 11.15 -6.33 0.10
C LEU A 74 10.79 -6.00 1.55
N ASN A 75 11.56 -6.51 2.50
CA ASN A 75 11.45 -6.13 3.91
C ASN A 75 11.96 -4.69 4.11
N SER A 76 11.08 -3.73 3.86
CA SER A 76 11.43 -2.32 3.93
C SER A 76 10.22 -1.46 4.31
N GLY A 77 10.44 -0.50 5.19
CA GLY A 77 9.39 0.40 5.67
C GLY A 77 8.28 -0.32 6.40
N GLY A 78 7.02 0.06 6.14
CA GLY A 78 5.82 -0.50 6.76
C GLY A 78 5.22 -1.69 6.03
N ILE A 79 5.76 -2.12 4.88
CA ILE A 79 5.18 -3.23 4.11
C ILE A 79 5.06 -4.53 4.93
N PRO A 80 6.07 -4.94 5.73
CA PRO A 80 5.98 -6.14 6.55
C PRO A 80 4.83 -6.15 7.56
N GLU A 81 4.39 -4.97 8.04
CA GLU A 81 3.26 -4.87 8.98
C GLU A 81 1.97 -5.45 8.39
N TYR A 82 1.80 -5.36 7.08
CA TYR A 82 0.64 -5.85 6.36
C TYR A 82 0.88 -7.22 5.71
N GLN A 83 2.08 -7.46 5.18
CA GLN A 83 2.35 -8.60 4.30
C GLN A 83 3.01 -9.80 4.98
N ASN A 84 3.56 -9.65 6.18
CA ASN A 84 4.30 -10.70 6.87
C ASN A 84 3.56 -12.05 6.96
N LEU A 85 2.24 -12.04 7.16
CA LEU A 85 1.42 -13.25 7.23
C LEU A 85 0.81 -13.66 5.88
N TYR A 86 0.78 -12.80 4.88
CA TYR A 86 0.01 -12.99 3.65
C TYR A 86 0.86 -13.04 2.39
N GLY A 87 1.98 -12.33 2.36
CA GLY A 87 2.91 -12.27 1.25
C GLY A 87 4.15 -13.16 1.41
N ILE A 88 5.10 -12.97 0.49
CA ILE A 88 6.42 -13.60 0.51
C ILE A 88 7.49 -12.51 0.53
N GLU A 89 8.33 -12.55 1.53
CA GLU A 89 9.50 -11.68 1.60
C GLU A 89 10.60 -12.16 0.64
N PHE A 90 11.17 -11.22 -0.11
CA PHE A 90 12.39 -11.48 -0.90
C PHE A 90 13.48 -10.47 -0.60
N SER A 91 14.69 -10.81 -1.00
CA SER A 91 15.87 -9.95 -1.04
C SER A 91 16.42 -9.85 -2.46
N SER A 92 17.35 -8.94 -2.69
CA SER A 92 18.03 -8.83 -4.00
C SER A 92 18.77 -10.11 -4.42
N SER A 93 19.13 -10.98 -3.46
CA SER A 93 19.86 -12.22 -3.72
C SER A 93 18.99 -13.44 -3.95
N ASN A 94 17.71 -13.43 -3.50
CA ASN A 94 16.83 -14.62 -3.56
C ASN A 94 15.51 -14.42 -4.31
N LEU A 95 15.37 -13.30 -5.04
CA LEU A 95 14.14 -13.01 -5.80
C LEU A 95 13.76 -14.15 -6.75
N ARG A 96 14.76 -14.73 -7.42
CA ARG A 96 14.55 -15.83 -8.35
C ARG A 96 13.93 -17.05 -7.67
N GLU A 97 14.48 -17.46 -6.55
CA GLU A 97 13.99 -18.59 -5.75
C GLU A 97 12.56 -18.33 -5.26
N LYS A 98 12.28 -17.10 -4.81
CA LYS A 98 10.95 -16.69 -4.33
C LYS A 98 9.91 -16.66 -5.44
N LEU A 99 10.27 -16.29 -6.66
CA LEU A 99 9.39 -16.39 -7.82
C LEU A 99 9.07 -17.86 -8.15
N ILE A 100 10.02 -18.75 -8.06
CA ILE A 100 9.78 -20.18 -8.29
C ILE A 100 8.91 -20.76 -7.17
N GLU A 101 9.18 -20.42 -5.91
CA GLU A 101 8.39 -20.83 -4.75
C GLU A 101 6.92 -20.43 -4.90
N ILE A 102 6.63 -19.18 -5.28
CA ILE A 102 5.24 -18.75 -5.46
C ILE A 102 4.57 -19.43 -6.66
N TYR A 103 5.32 -19.77 -7.70
CA TYR A 103 4.78 -20.49 -8.85
C TYR A 103 4.43 -21.94 -8.48
N ASP A 104 5.30 -22.62 -7.75
CA ASP A 104 5.12 -24.02 -7.40
C ASP A 104 4.03 -24.21 -6.32
N ASP A 105 3.90 -23.27 -5.39
CA ASP A 105 2.94 -23.29 -4.27
C ASP A 105 1.82 -22.23 -4.39
N TYR A 106 1.46 -21.83 -5.61
CA TYR A 106 0.54 -20.73 -5.87
C TYR A 106 -0.78 -20.82 -5.09
N GLU A 107 -1.44 -21.98 -5.10
CA GLU A 107 -2.72 -22.22 -4.42
C GLU A 107 -2.62 -21.98 -2.91
N MET A 108 -1.52 -22.31 -2.29
CA MET A 108 -1.28 -22.06 -0.88
C MET A 108 -1.23 -20.54 -0.61
N PHE A 109 -0.46 -19.79 -1.38
CA PHE A 109 -0.32 -18.34 -1.22
C PHE A 109 -1.61 -17.60 -1.56
N PHE A 110 -2.29 -18.01 -2.61
CA PHE A 110 -3.61 -17.47 -2.98
C PHE A 110 -4.63 -17.66 -1.86
N THR A 111 -4.78 -18.90 -1.35
CA THR A 111 -5.70 -19.22 -0.24
C THR A 111 -5.36 -18.44 1.03
N LYS A 112 -4.09 -18.24 1.31
CA LYS A 112 -3.60 -17.45 2.43
C LYS A 112 -3.97 -15.98 2.26
N ASN A 113 -3.80 -15.43 1.05
CA ASN A 113 -4.14 -14.04 0.74
C ASN A 113 -5.65 -13.77 0.78
N LEU A 114 -6.52 -14.76 0.51
CA LEU A 114 -7.97 -14.60 0.67
C LEU A 114 -8.40 -14.23 2.11
N LYS A 115 -7.55 -14.45 3.09
CA LYS A 115 -7.76 -14.08 4.50
C LYS A 115 -7.19 -12.71 4.86
N PHE A 116 -6.75 -11.92 3.88
CA PHE A 116 -6.16 -10.59 4.09
C PHE A 116 -7.18 -9.65 4.78
N PRO A 117 -6.89 -9.14 5.98
CA PRO A 117 -7.90 -8.51 6.84
C PRO A 117 -7.95 -6.98 6.75
N PHE A 118 -7.06 -6.35 5.96
CA PHE A 118 -6.85 -4.89 5.99
C PHE A 118 -7.76 -4.17 4.99
N GLU A 119 -9.07 -4.19 5.27
CA GLU A 119 -10.08 -3.52 4.47
C GLU A 119 -10.33 -2.08 4.94
N SER A 120 -10.63 -1.18 4.00
CA SER A 120 -10.91 0.23 4.29
C SER A 120 -12.11 0.42 5.23
N ASN A 121 -13.15 -0.39 5.09
CA ASN A 121 -14.33 -0.35 5.96
C ASN A 121 -13.98 -0.66 7.42
N LYS A 122 -13.14 -1.68 7.63
CA LYS A 122 -12.65 -2.04 8.97
C LYS A 122 -11.82 -0.92 9.56
N MET A 123 -10.88 -0.38 8.80
CA MET A 123 -10.05 0.76 9.21
C MET A 123 -10.91 1.96 9.60
N CYS A 124 -11.88 2.35 8.76
CA CYS A 124 -12.78 3.46 9.07
C CYS A 124 -13.60 3.22 10.34
N HIS A 125 -14.07 1.99 10.56
CA HIS A 125 -14.79 1.63 11.77
C HIS A 125 -13.90 1.72 13.03
N GLU A 126 -12.67 1.23 12.97
CA GLU A 126 -11.70 1.30 14.07
C GLU A 126 -11.36 2.76 14.43
N TYR A 127 -11.16 3.63 13.43
CA TYR A 127 -10.99 5.07 13.66
C TYR A 127 -12.24 5.72 14.26
N TYR A 128 -13.41 5.37 13.78
CA TYR A 128 -14.66 5.88 14.34
C TYR A 128 -14.82 5.53 15.83
N GLU A 129 -14.60 4.28 16.21
CA GLU A 129 -14.68 3.85 17.61
C GLU A 129 -13.57 4.49 18.47
N LEU A 130 -12.36 4.65 17.93
CA LEU A 130 -11.29 5.39 18.59
C LEU A 130 -11.71 6.84 18.89
N PHE A 131 -12.21 7.58 17.90
CA PHE A 131 -12.65 8.96 18.08
C PHE A 131 -13.81 9.08 19.07
N LYS A 132 -14.75 8.13 19.01
CA LYS A 132 -15.85 8.06 19.98
C LYS A 132 -15.34 7.84 21.41
N SER A 133 -14.39 6.94 21.60
CA SER A 133 -13.78 6.69 22.91
C SER A 133 -13.06 7.91 23.47
N ILE A 134 -12.35 8.66 22.62
CA ILE A 134 -11.65 9.90 23.00
C ILE A 134 -12.67 11.00 23.36
N SER A 135 -13.77 11.10 22.63
CA SER A 135 -14.80 12.13 22.87
C SER A 135 -15.59 11.89 24.17
N VAL A 136 -15.71 10.64 24.60
CA VAL A 136 -16.38 10.25 25.85
C VAL A 136 -15.44 10.35 27.05
N SER A 137 -14.14 10.11 26.86
CA SER A 137 -13.17 10.37 27.92
C SER A 137 -13.15 11.88 28.18
N LYS A 138 -13.63 12.32 29.37
CA LYS A 138 -13.41 13.69 29.82
C LYS A 138 -11.93 13.99 29.63
N ILE A 139 -11.60 14.81 28.65
CA ILE A 139 -10.27 15.37 28.51
C ILE A 139 -10.06 16.11 29.83
N SER A 140 -9.37 15.48 30.76
CA SER A 140 -8.80 16.17 31.89
C SER A 140 -8.08 17.35 31.27
N THR A 141 -8.56 18.56 31.59
CA THR A 141 -8.00 19.80 31.07
C THR A 141 -6.56 19.91 31.56
N TYR A 142 -5.66 19.19 30.91
CA TYR A 142 -4.26 19.57 30.93
C TYR A 142 -4.26 20.97 30.33
N ARG A 143 -4.12 22.00 31.22
CA ARG A 143 -3.80 23.34 30.80
C ARG A 143 -2.54 23.25 29.97
N LEU A 144 -2.71 23.13 28.64
CA LEU A 144 -1.61 23.33 27.72
C LEU A 144 -0.96 24.66 28.09
N PRO A 145 0.34 24.73 28.34
CA PRO A 145 1.00 25.97 28.69
C PRO A 145 0.56 27.05 27.72
N GLN A 146 0.28 28.25 28.19
CA GLN A 146 -0.19 29.39 27.37
C GLN A 146 0.67 29.66 26.12
N TYR A 147 1.91 29.17 26.15
CA TYR A 147 2.85 29.15 25.05
C TYR A 147 2.35 28.34 23.82
N PHE A 148 1.68 27.19 24.04
CA PHE A 148 1.12 26.36 22.97
C PHE A 148 -0.13 27.03 22.34
N TYR A 149 -0.92 27.72 23.14
CA TYR A 149 -2.05 28.49 22.63
C TYR A 149 -1.63 29.59 21.68
N ARG A 150 -0.52 30.30 21.94
CA ARG A 150 0.02 31.34 21.03
C ARG A 150 0.56 30.78 19.72
N LEU A 151 1.08 29.55 19.68
CA LEU A 151 1.55 28.88 18.46
C LEU A 151 0.40 28.38 17.57
N VAL A 152 -0.65 27.84 18.16
CA VAL A 152 -1.84 27.31 17.45
C VAL A 152 -2.74 28.46 16.93
N TYR A 153 -2.77 29.59 17.63
CA TYR A 153 -3.61 30.75 17.26
C TYR A 153 -2.92 31.79 16.38
N ARG A 154 -1.72 31.59 15.89
CA ARG A 154 -1.18 32.44 14.84
C ARG A 154 -1.98 32.23 13.55
N LYS A 155 -2.57 33.32 13.02
CA LYS A 155 -3.44 33.34 11.81
C LYS A 155 -2.93 32.45 10.65
N LYS A 156 -1.62 32.26 10.49
CA LYS A 156 -1.03 31.39 9.44
C LYS A 156 -1.35 29.91 9.61
N VAL A 157 -1.41 29.40 10.83
CA VAL A 157 -1.71 27.97 11.09
C VAL A 157 -3.19 27.72 10.86
N PHE A 158 -4.05 28.67 11.20
CA PHE A 158 -5.50 28.60 10.96
C PHE A 158 -5.86 28.57 9.46
N GLU A 159 -5.15 29.36 8.65
CA GLU A 159 -5.33 29.36 7.18
C GLU A 159 -4.83 28.07 6.52
N ILE A 160 -3.72 27.48 7.03
CA ILE A 160 -3.23 26.19 6.57
C ILE A 160 -4.22 25.09 6.94
N HIS A 161 -4.78 25.13 8.14
CA HIS A 161 -5.77 24.13 8.59
C HIS A 161 -7.08 24.23 7.81
N LYS A 162 -7.57 25.46 7.51
CA LYS A 162 -8.73 25.66 6.62
C LYS A 162 -8.50 25.09 5.22
N LYS A 163 -7.30 25.30 4.64
CA LYS A 163 -6.97 24.75 3.32
C LYS A 163 -6.84 23.23 3.33
N PHE A 164 -6.36 22.66 4.42
CA PHE A 164 -6.23 21.21 4.57
C PHE A 164 -7.60 20.54 4.77
N VAL A 165 -8.45 21.07 5.63
CA VAL A 165 -9.81 20.57 5.86
C VAL A 165 -10.68 20.74 4.61
N ALA A 166 -10.57 21.86 3.88
CA ALA A 166 -11.28 22.07 2.62
C ALA A 166 -10.85 21.06 1.53
N ARG A 167 -9.58 20.66 1.48
CA ARG A 167 -9.11 19.61 0.57
C ARG A 167 -9.63 18.23 0.93
N LEU A 168 -9.69 17.88 2.21
CA LEU A 168 -10.28 16.61 2.68
C LEU A 168 -11.78 16.50 2.35
N ILE A 169 -12.54 17.60 2.51
CA ILE A 169 -13.99 17.63 2.20
C ILE A 169 -14.25 17.55 0.69
N TYR A 170 -13.32 18.02 -0.14
CA TYR A 170 -13.46 17.95 -1.60
C TYR A 170 -13.13 16.58 -2.20
N GLN A 171 -12.42 15.71 -1.45
CA GLN A 171 -12.13 14.33 -1.87
C GLN A 171 -13.19 13.30 -1.40
N ILE A 172 -14.15 13.70 -0.58
CA ILE A 172 -15.23 12.84 -0.06
C ILE A 172 -16.56 13.04 -0.82
N ARG A 173 -16.54 13.85 -1.90
CA ARG A 173 -17.69 13.99 -2.82
C ARG A 173 -17.37 13.26 -4.16
#